data_7d7eb7d3b80ea84a009598e41fe33ffe
#
_entry.id   7d7eb7d3b80ea84a009598e41fe33ffe
#
_cell.length_a   1.000
_cell.length_b   1.000
_cell.length_c   1.000
_cell.angle_alpha   90.00
_cell.angle_beta   90.00
_cell.angle_gamma   90.00
#
_symmetry.space_group_name_H-M   'P 1'
#
loop_
_entity.id
_entity.type
_entity.pdbx_description
1 polymer ?
#
loop_
_entity_poly.entity_id
_entity_poly.type
_entity_poly.pdbx_seq_one_letter_code
_entity_poly.pdbx_strand_id
1 'polypeptide(L)'
;MNYWRDMLITKRNGKQEEMDLDRIHQMLENCKKEDLGRELDVSVSDTALSAHIKFADGMKTSDIQQTLIKSAAEKISPQTPDYAIFAGRLLVTEMRKECYGSFTPARFIDYIHANVACGLYDPSILELYSEEEIDMLESVMDYDNDFNRPYSSIVQLDSKYLIKDAKTNRRLEMIQETF
;
A
#
# COMPACT_ATOMS: atom_id res chain seq x y z
N MET A 1 32.30 -11.02 -3.57
CA MET A 1 31.40 -10.91 -4.71
C MET A 1 30.04 -10.50 -4.15
N ASN A 2 29.62 -9.25 -4.35
CA ASN A 2 28.31 -8.78 -3.83
C ASN A 2 27.22 -9.27 -4.79
N TYR A 3 26.71 -10.44 -4.57
CA TYR A 3 25.64 -11.10 -5.36
C TYR A 3 24.36 -10.25 -5.51
N TRP A 4 24.21 -9.20 -4.72
CA TRP A 4 23.02 -8.39 -4.56
C TRP A 4 23.01 -7.08 -5.36
N ARG A 5 24.16 -6.66 -5.90
CA ARG A 5 24.28 -5.38 -6.64
C ARG A 5 23.80 -5.44 -8.09
N ASP A 6 23.64 -6.64 -8.66
CA ASP A 6 23.31 -6.82 -10.06
C ASP A 6 21.91 -7.41 -10.28
N MET A 7 21.06 -7.42 -9.22
CA MET A 7 19.73 -8.00 -9.30
C MET A 7 18.79 -7.04 -10.04
N LEU A 8 18.14 -7.53 -11.10
CA LEU A 8 17.12 -6.78 -11.83
C LEU A 8 15.75 -6.95 -11.17
N ILE A 9 14.95 -5.91 -11.23
CA ILE A 9 13.55 -5.92 -10.79
C ILE A 9 12.63 -5.46 -11.91
N THR A 10 11.41 -5.93 -11.90
CA THR A 10 10.38 -5.55 -12.88
C THR A 10 9.38 -4.60 -12.24
N LYS A 11 9.29 -3.37 -12.75
CA LYS A 11 8.29 -2.38 -12.33
C LYS A 11 6.88 -2.75 -12.79
N ARG A 12 5.86 -2.11 -12.20
CA ARG A 12 4.44 -2.29 -12.58
C ARG A 12 4.15 -1.93 -14.04
N ASN A 13 4.92 -1.02 -14.64
CA ASN A 13 4.85 -0.66 -16.06
C ASN A 13 5.63 -1.62 -16.99
N GLY A 14 6.17 -2.73 -16.46
CA GLY A 14 6.95 -3.72 -17.19
C GLY A 14 8.43 -3.36 -17.43
N LYS A 15 8.86 -2.15 -17.05
CA LYS A 15 10.27 -1.75 -17.19
C LYS A 15 11.15 -2.50 -16.19
N GLN A 16 12.29 -2.98 -16.63
CA GLN A 16 13.32 -3.55 -15.77
C GLN A 16 14.34 -2.48 -15.35
N GLU A 17 14.79 -2.56 -14.13
CA GLU A 17 15.87 -1.73 -13.57
C GLU A 17 16.63 -2.50 -12.50
N GLU A 18 17.81 -2.01 -12.14
CA GLU A 18 18.58 -2.55 -11.02
C GLU A 18 17.84 -2.33 -9.70
N MET A 19 17.95 -3.33 -8.81
CA MET A 19 17.37 -3.22 -7.47
C MET A 19 18.10 -2.16 -6.66
N ASP A 20 17.37 -1.19 -6.17
CA ASP A 20 17.88 -0.13 -5.31
C ASP A 20 17.48 -0.43 -3.84
N LEU A 21 18.44 -0.97 -3.09
CA LEU A 21 18.26 -1.32 -1.66
C LEU A 21 18.10 -0.07 -0.80
N ASP A 22 18.70 1.05 -1.18
CA ASP A 22 18.59 2.30 -0.42
C ASP A 22 17.16 2.85 -0.49
N ARG A 23 16.49 2.71 -1.64
CA ARG A 23 15.06 3.04 -1.77
C ARG A 23 14.18 2.14 -0.92
N ILE A 24 14.46 0.85 -0.86
CA ILE A 24 13.74 -0.09 0.01
C ILE A 24 13.92 0.33 1.47
N HIS A 25 15.16 0.58 1.87
CA HIS A 25 15.46 1.00 3.24
C HIS A 25 14.76 2.33 3.58
N GLN A 26 14.84 3.32 2.70
CA GLN A 26 14.18 4.61 2.88
C GLN A 26 12.65 4.48 3.02
N MET A 27 12.03 3.60 2.25
CA MET A 27 10.59 3.33 2.33
C MET A 27 10.23 2.70 3.68
N LEU A 28 11.03 1.74 4.17
CA LEU A 28 10.84 1.15 5.49
C LEU A 28 11.02 2.20 6.60
N GLU A 29 12.05 3.04 6.53
CA GLU A 29 12.26 4.14 7.47
C GLU A 29 11.11 5.13 7.48
N ASN A 30 10.57 5.47 6.31
CA ASN A 30 9.39 6.36 6.23
C ASN A 30 8.16 5.74 6.90
N CYS A 31 7.96 4.44 6.79
CA CYS A 31 6.87 3.74 7.48
C CYS A 31 7.06 3.64 8.99
N LYS A 32 8.29 3.81 9.49
CA LYS A 32 8.60 3.82 10.93
C LYS A 32 8.30 5.17 11.58
N LYS A 33 8.44 6.28 10.84
CA LYS A 33 8.47 7.66 11.35
C LYS A 33 7.16 8.11 11.99
N GLU A 34 7.30 9.18 12.80
CA GLU A 34 6.23 9.88 13.50
C GLU A 34 5.22 10.55 12.54
N ASP A 35 5.65 10.96 11.35
CA ASP A 35 4.82 11.64 10.35
C ASP A 35 3.52 10.89 9.99
N LEU A 36 3.50 9.57 10.24
CA LEU A 36 2.33 8.71 10.04
C LEU A 36 1.57 8.40 11.36
N GLY A 37 1.70 9.27 12.36
CA GLY A 37 0.99 9.17 13.65
C GLY A 37 1.94 9.11 14.83
N ARG A 38 2.80 8.10 14.96
CA ARG A 38 3.85 8.00 15.98
C ARG A 38 5.06 7.24 15.47
N GLU A 39 6.21 7.49 16.03
CA GLU A 39 7.39 6.65 15.80
C GLU A 39 7.16 5.25 16.39
N LEU A 40 7.60 4.24 15.64
CA LEU A 40 7.43 2.84 16.00
C LEU A 40 8.76 2.25 16.49
N ASP A 41 8.69 1.45 17.55
CA ASP A 41 9.86 0.68 18.05
C ASP A 41 10.02 -0.62 17.25
N VAL A 42 10.60 -0.48 16.05
CA VAL A 42 10.87 -1.59 15.13
C VAL A 42 12.28 -1.49 14.54
N SER A 43 12.87 -2.64 14.24
CA SER A 43 14.14 -2.74 13.53
C SER A 43 13.88 -2.82 12.01
N VAL A 44 14.13 -1.72 11.33
CA VAL A 44 14.07 -1.65 9.86
C VAL A 44 15.09 -2.57 9.22
N SER A 45 16.32 -2.59 9.77
CA SER A 45 17.40 -3.45 9.27
C SER A 45 17.06 -4.94 9.36
N ASP A 46 16.46 -5.39 10.47
CA ASP A 46 16.05 -6.79 10.63
C ASP A 46 14.90 -7.17 9.69
N THR A 47 14.00 -6.24 9.41
CA THR A 47 12.91 -6.45 8.45
C THR A 47 13.46 -6.54 7.03
N ALA A 48 14.34 -5.61 6.66
CA ALA A 48 15.00 -5.58 5.36
C ALA A 48 15.82 -6.87 5.12
N LEU A 49 16.61 -7.30 6.10
CA LEU A 49 17.40 -8.52 6.00
C LEU A 49 16.54 -9.77 5.83
N SER A 50 15.48 -9.90 6.64
CA SER A 50 14.54 -11.04 6.57
C SER A 50 13.81 -11.12 5.23
N ALA A 51 13.49 -9.97 4.61
CA ALA A 51 12.89 -9.89 3.29
C ALA A 51 13.91 -10.16 2.18
N HIS A 52 15.11 -9.59 2.29
CA HIS A 52 16.15 -9.65 1.30
C HIS A 52 16.57 -11.08 0.93
N ILE A 53 16.63 -11.96 1.92
CA ILE A 53 16.93 -13.40 1.72
C ILE A 53 15.92 -14.08 0.77
N LYS A 54 14.71 -13.52 0.66
CA LYS A 54 13.61 -14.05 -0.14
C LYS A 54 13.52 -13.42 -1.55
N PHE A 55 14.37 -12.42 -1.87
CA PHE A 55 14.35 -11.76 -3.18
C PHE A 55 15.01 -12.62 -4.24
N ALA A 56 14.51 -12.50 -5.47
CA ALA A 56 15.01 -13.21 -6.64
C ALA A 56 15.17 -12.24 -7.82
N ASP A 57 16.11 -12.57 -8.71
CA ASP A 57 16.33 -11.80 -9.95
C ASP A 57 15.07 -11.78 -10.82
N GLY A 58 14.76 -10.63 -11.40
CA GLY A 58 13.53 -10.42 -12.19
C GLY A 58 12.25 -10.22 -11.38
N MET A 59 12.32 -10.25 -10.04
CA MET A 59 11.16 -10.13 -9.17
C MET A 59 10.39 -8.82 -9.41
N LYS A 60 9.05 -8.88 -9.36
CA LYS A 60 8.23 -7.68 -9.50
C LYS A 60 8.31 -6.82 -8.25
N THR A 61 8.25 -5.50 -8.41
CA THR A 61 8.24 -4.57 -7.26
C THR A 61 7.06 -4.78 -6.32
N SER A 62 5.90 -5.24 -6.83
CA SER A 62 4.76 -5.67 -6.01
C SER A 62 5.10 -6.87 -5.12
N ASP A 63 5.82 -7.86 -5.64
CA ASP A 63 6.16 -9.07 -4.91
C ASP A 63 7.24 -8.77 -3.85
N ILE A 64 8.18 -7.85 -4.16
CA ILE A 64 9.13 -7.30 -3.18
C ILE A 64 8.37 -6.65 -2.03
N GLN A 65 7.39 -5.78 -2.33
CA GLN A 65 6.59 -5.11 -1.32
C GLN A 65 5.81 -6.12 -0.46
N GLN A 66 5.18 -7.13 -1.08
CA GLN A 66 4.50 -8.20 -0.36
C GLN A 66 5.45 -9.00 0.55
N THR A 67 6.68 -9.21 0.09
CA THR A 67 7.72 -9.90 0.90
C THR A 67 8.13 -9.06 2.11
N LEU A 68 8.26 -7.75 1.96
CA LEU A 68 8.55 -6.82 3.07
C LEU A 68 7.40 -6.80 4.09
N ILE A 69 6.15 -6.71 3.61
CA ILE A 69 4.95 -6.75 4.46
C ILE A 69 4.91 -8.06 5.28
N LYS A 70 5.10 -9.20 4.61
CA LYS A 70 5.13 -10.50 5.29
C LYS A 70 6.26 -10.61 6.30
N SER A 71 7.46 -10.13 5.96
CA SER A 71 8.62 -10.16 6.86
C SER A 71 8.42 -9.27 8.09
N ALA A 72 7.70 -8.16 7.98
CA ALA A 72 7.29 -7.35 9.12
C ALA A 72 6.19 -8.05 9.94
N ALA A 73 5.18 -8.64 9.27
CA ALA A 73 4.09 -9.33 9.94
C ALA A 73 4.54 -10.58 10.73
N GLU A 74 5.55 -11.31 10.24
CA GLU A 74 6.17 -12.45 10.93
C GLU A 74 6.82 -12.07 12.27
N LYS A 75 7.10 -10.76 12.48
CA LYS A 75 7.71 -10.24 13.72
C LYS A 75 6.68 -9.75 14.74
N ILE A 76 5.40 -9.83 14.45
CA ILE A 76 4.32 -9.41 15.36
C ILE A 76 4.28 -10.38 16.55
N SER A 77 4.50 -9.86 17.75
CA SER A 77 4.42 -10.62 18.99
C SER A 77 4.01 -9.72 20.16
N PRO A 78 3.64 -10.29 21.31
CA PRO A 78 3.38 -9.49 22.52
C PRO A 78 4.58 -8.63 22.96
N GLN A 79 5.82 -9.05 22.64
CA GLN A 79 7.04 -8.33 22.96
C GLN A 79 7.38 -7.23 21.94
N THR A 80 6.84 -7.33 20.73
CA THR A 80 7.11 -6.41 19.62
C THR A 80 5.80 -5.94 18.96
N PRO A 81 4.86 -5.32 19.71
CA PRO A 81 3.52 -4.99 19.24
C PRO A 81 3.52 -3.95 18.10
N ASP A 82 4.54 -3.10 18.03
CA ASP A 82 4.66 -2.04 17.02
C ASP A 82 4.80 -2.59 15.60
N TYR A 83 5.27 -3.83 15.45
CA TYR A 83 5.27 -4.49 14.14
C TYR A 83 3.86 -4.69 13.55
N ALA A 84 2.81 -4.71 14.37
CA ALA A 84 1.43 -4.77 13.88
C ALA A 84 1.05 -3.49 13.11
N ILE A 85 1.44 -2.33 13.63
CA ILE A 85 1.25 -1.04 12.95
C ILE A 85 2.23 -0.89 11.78
N PHE A 86 3.49 -1.28 11.96
CA PHE A 86 4.51 -1.19 10.91
C PHE A 86 4.12 -2.00 9.66
N ALA A 87 3.72 -3.27 9.82
CA ALA A 87 3.22 -4.09 8.73
C ALA A 87 1.93 -3.50 8.12
N GLY A 88 1.08 -2.89 8.94
CA GLY A 88 -0.10 -2.15 8.49
C GLY A 88 0.26 -0.97 7.59
N ARG A 89 1.21 -0.12 7.99
CA ARG A 89 1.70 1.02 7.20
C ARG A 89 2.30 0.58 5.87
N LEU A 90 3.07 -0.50 5.86
CA LEU A 90 3.59 -1.08 4.62
C LEU A 90 2.48 -1.55 3.69
N LEU A 91 1.43 -2.16 4.24
CA LEU A 91 0.28 -2.63 3.45
C LEU A 91 -0.53 -1.46 2.89
N VAL A 92 -0.83 -0.41 3.69
CA VAL A 92 -1.50 0.82 3.21
C VAL A 92 -0.71 1.48 2.09
N THR A 93 0.62 1.56 2.22
CA THR A 93 1.51 2.07 1.19
C THR A 93 1.38 1.29 -0.13
N GLU A 94 1.28 -0.03 -0.06
CA GLU A 94 1.05 -0.90 -1.22
C GLU A 94 -0.33 -0.68 -1.82
N MET A 95 -1.36 -0.58 -0.99
CA MET A 95 -2.73 -0.35 -1.42
C MET A 95 -2.87 0.99 -2.17
N ARG A 96 -2.29 2.08 -1.65
CA ARG A 96 -2.27 3.39 -2.33
C ARG A 96 -1.62 3.31 -3.70
N LYS A 97 -0.49 2.61 -3.82
CA LYS A 97 0.16 2.39 -5.13
C LYS A 97 -0.68 1.57 -6.10
N GLU A 98 -1.42 0.61 -5.60
CA GLU A 98 -2.29 -0.22 -6.43
C GLU A 98 -3.52 0.56 -6.90
N CYS A 99 -4.19 1.30 -6.01
CA CYS A 99 -5.38 2.08 -6.34
C CYS A 99 -5.03 3.30 -7.21
N TYR A 100 -4.08 4.13 -6.77
CA TYR A 100 -3.83 5.44 -7.37
C TYR A 100 -2.59 5.50 -8.26
N GLY A 101 -1.75 4.47 -8.28
CA GLY A 101 -0.43 4.51 -8.94
C GLY A 101 0.60 5.37 -8.20
N SER A 102 0.25 5.97 -7.06
CA SER A 102 1.05 6.91 -6.28
C SER A 102 0.91 6.66 -4.77
N PHE A 103 1.74 7.32 -3.96
CA PHE A 103 1.61 7.30 -2.50
C PHE A 103 0.56 8.30 -1.99
N THR A 104 0.31 9.34 -2.78
CA THR A 104 -0.67 10.38 -2.45
C THR A 104 -2.02 9.96 -3.03
N PRO A 105 -3.11 10.03 -2.26
CA PRO A 105 -4.45 9.82 -2.80
C PRO A 105 -4.73 10.75 -3.97
N ALA A 106 -5.41 10.25 -4.98
CA ALA A 106 -5.97 11.09 -6.03
C ALA A 106 -7.16 11.87 -5.45
N ARG A 107 -7.51 13.02 -6.03
CA ARG A 107 -8.77 13.69 -5.72
C ARG A 107 -9.92 12.71 -5.96
N PHE A 108 -10.84 12.58 -5.00
CA PHE A 108 -11.81 11.48 -5.02
C PHE A 108 -12.72 11.51 -6.25
N ILE A 109 -13.16 12.69 -6.66
CA ILE A 109 -13.96 12.84 -7.89
C ILE A 109 -13.18 12.41 -9.15
N ASP A 110 -11.89 12.76 -9.26
CA ASP A 110 -11.06 12.38 -10.41
C ASP A 110 -10.87 10.85 -10.45
N TYR A 111 -10.77 10.23 -9.29
CA TYR A 111 -10.67 8.78 -9.14
C TYR A 111 -11.97 8.08 -9.56
N ILE A 112 -13.14 8.61 -9.18
CA ILE A 112 -14.44 8.12 -9.63
C ILE A 112 -14.56 8.22 -11.14
N HIS A 113 -14.26 9.38 -11.74
CA HIS A 113 -14.30 9.57 -13.19
C HIS A 113 -13.41 8.56 -13.93
N ALA A 114 -12.18 8.36 -13.47
CA ALA A 114 -11.26 7.40 -14.08
C ALA A 114 -11.80 5.96 -14.02
N ASN A 115 -12.38 5.54 -12.91
CA ASN A 115 -12.94 4.20 -12.77
C ASN A 115 -14.25 4.01 -13.55
N VAL A 116 -15.09 5.02 -13.65
CA VAL A 116 -16.28 5.01 -14.53
C VAL A 116 -15.86 4.89 -16.00
N ALA A 117 -14.87 5.70 -16.44
CA ALA A 117 -14.36 5.66 -17.81
C ALA A 117 -13.76 4.29 -18.19
N CYS A 118 -13.20 3.57 -17.23
CA CYS A 118 -12.68 2.21 -17.41
C CYS A 118 -13.76 1.11 -17.26
N GLY A 119 -15.01 1.47 -16.96
CA GLY A 119 -16.11 0.51 -16.72
C GLY A 119 -15.96 -0.30 -15.43
N LEU A 120 -15.23 0.22 -14.45
CA LEU A 120 -15.02 -0.40 -13.13
C LEU A 120 -16.03 0.08 -12.10
N TYR A 121 -16.50 1.32 -12.24
CA TYR A 121 -17.59 1.89 -11.44
C TYR A 121 -18.84 2.10 -12.32
N ASP A 122 -20.01 2.01 -11.68
CA ASP A 122 -21.28 2.30 -12.33
C ASP A 122 -21.38 3.81 -12.63
N PRO A 123 -21.68 4.23 -13.89
CA PRO A 123 -21.78 5.64 -14.22
C PRO A 123 -22.91 6.37 -13.50
N SER A 124 -23.91 5.65 -12.96
CA SER A 124 -25.00 6.25 -12.18
C SER A 124 -24.52 7.03 -10.96
N ILE A 125 -23.34 6.75 -10.44
CA ILE A 125 -22.75 7.51 -9.32
C ILE A 125 -22.58 9.00 -9.69
N LEU A 126 -22.20 9.32 -10.93
CA LEU A 126 -22.02 10.68 -11.44
C LEU A 126 -23.35 11.35 -11.84
N GLU A 127 -24.42 10.57 -11.96
CA GLU A 127 -25.78 11.07 -12.21
C GLU A 127 -26.51 11.38 -10.90
N LEU A 128 -26.21 10.61 -9.84
CA LEU A 128 -26.88 10.69 -8.54
C LEU A 128 -26.28 11.76 -7.62
N TYR A 129 -24.97 12.01 -7.74
CA TYR A 129 -24.24 12.92 -6.85
C TYR A 129 -23.50 13.98 -7.66
N SER A 130 -23.60 15.24 -7.22
CA SER A 130 -22.85 16.35 -7.80
C SER A 130 -21.37 16.32 -7.37
N GLU A 131 -20.51 17.04 -8.11
CA GLU A 131 -19.10 17.20 -7.71
C GLU A 131 -18.96 17.80 -6.31
N GLU A 132 -19.81 18.79 -5.97
CA GLU A 132 -19.80 19.44 -4.66
C GLU A 132 -20.13 18.46 -3.53
N GLU A 133 -21.07 17.54 -3.75
CA GLU A 133 -21.41 16.51 -2.76
C GLU A 133 -20.28 15.50 -2.60
N ILE A 134 -19.60 15.12 -3.68
CA ILE A 134 -18.44 14.23 -3.64
C ILE A 134 -17.24 14.91 -2.97
N ASP A 135 -16.98 16.18 -3.27
CA ASP A 135 -15.93 16.98 -2.60
C ASP A 135 -16.23 17.16 -1.10
N MET A 136 -17.50 17.29 -0.72
CA MET A 136 -17.90 17.34 0.68
C MET A 136 -17.61 16.01 1.39
N LEU A 137 -17.86 14.87 0.75
CA LEU A 137 -17.48 13.56 1.26
C LEU A 137 -15.95 13.45 1.42
N GLU A 138 -15.19 13.84 0.41
CA GLU A 138 -13.73 13.82 0.48
C GLU A 138 -13.20 14.65 1.65
N SER A 139 -13.83 15.79 1.95
CA SER A 139 -13.40 16.68 3.04
C SER A 139 -13.45 16.06 4.43
N VAL A 140 -14.22 14.98 4.64
CA VAL A 140 -14.33 14.26 5.91
C VAL A 140 -13.51 12.96 5.91
N MET A 141 -12.89 12.58 4.78
CA MET A 141 -12.01 11.43 4.69
C MET A 141 -10.64 11.75 5.29
N ASP A 142 -10.17 10.92 6.19
CA ASP A 142 -8.82 11.01 6.76
C ASP A 142 -7.98 9.82 6.29
N TYR A 143 -7.42 9.95 5.10
CA TYR A 143 -6.58 8.89 4.49
C TYR A 143 -5.35 8.55 5.33
N ASP A 144 -4.83 9.47 6.15
CA ASP A 144 -3.64 9.22 6.95
C ASP A 144 -3.96 8.42 8.21
N ASN A 145 -5.23 8.43 8.66
CA ASN A 145 -5.68 7.56 9.74
C ASN A 145 -5.53 6.06 9.41
N ASP A 146 -5.50 5.69 8.15
CA ASP A 146 -5.28 4.30 7.73
C ASP A 146 -3.90 3.78 8.16
N PHE A 147 -2.90 4.65 8.28
CA PHE A 147 -1.56 4.30 8.77
C PHE A 147 -1.51 3.98 10.27
N ASN A 148 -2.56 4.26 11.03
CA ASN A 148 -2.66 3.93 12.45
C ASN A 148 -3.38 2.60 12.71
N ARG A 149 -3.81 1.90 11.65
CA ARG A 149 -4.50 0.61 11.77
C ARG A 149 -3.51 -0.56 11.85
N PRO A 150 -3.75 -1.57 12.71
CA PRO A 150 -2.92 -2.77 12.75
C PRO A 150 -3.12 -3.62 11.48
N TYR A 151 -2.06 -4.33 11.10
CA TYR A 151 -2.04 -5.20 9.91
C TYR A 151 -3.25 -6.14 9.80
N SER A 152 -3.62 -6.79 10.90
CA SER A 152 -4.75 -7.73 10.92
C SER A 152 -6.09 -7.07 10.57
N SER A 153 -6.30 -5.84 11.05
CA SER A 153 -7.50 -5.05 10.73
C SER A 153 -7.56 -4.71 9.24
N ILE A 154 -6.45 -4.25 8.68
CA ILE A 154 -6.37 -3.89 7.24
C ILE A 154 -6.59 -5.12 6.38
N VAL A 155 -5.95 -6.26 6.69
CA VAL A 155 -6.15 -7.53 5.97
C VAL A 155 -7.62 -7.98 6.02
N GLN A 156 -8.29 -7.80 7.16
CA GLN A 156 -9.70 -8.14 7.28
C GLN A 156 -10.59 -7.23 6.41
N LEU A 157 -10.35 -5.94 6.42
CA LEU A 157 -11.06 -4.98 5.57
C LEU A 157 -10.81 -5.30 4.09
N ASP A 158 -9.56 -5.45 3.69
CA ASP A 158 -9.15 -5.79 2.32
C ASP A 158 -9.79 -7.09 1.81
N SER A 159 -9.86 -8.12 2.65
CA SER A 159 -10.38 -9.43 2.22
C SER A 159 -11.90 -9.51 2.14
N LYS A 160 -12.64 -8.67 2.88
CA LYS A 160 -14.09 -8.82 3.05
C LYS A 160 -14.92 -7.66 2.55
N TYR A 161 -14.37 -6.45 2.52
CA TYR A 161 -15.16 -5.24 2.31
C TYR A 161 -14.73 -4.44 1.09
N LEU A 162 -13.42 -4.29 0.83
CA LEU A 162 -12.94 -3.48 -0.28
C LEU A 162 -13.35 -4.04 -1.63
N ILE A 163 -13.86 -3.19 -2.49
CA ILE A 163 -14.20 -3.55 -3.87
C ILE A 163 -12.94 -3.85 -4.66
N LYS A 164 -12.99 -4.93 -5.42
CA LYS A 164 -11.89 -5.37 -6.30
C LYS A 164 -12.43 -5.67 -7.69
N ASP A 165 -11.62 -5.38 -8.69
CA ASP A 165 -11.88 -5.80 -10.06
C ASP A 165 -11.98 -7.35 -10.11
N ALA A 166 -13.13 -7.85 -10.55
CA ALA A 166 -13.42 -9.28 -10.59
C ALA A 166 -12.48 -10.09 -11.53
N LYS A 167 -11.84 -9.44 -12.52
CA LYS A 167 -10.95 -10.09 -13.49
C LYS A 167 -9.51 -10.14 -13.02
N THR A 168 -9.03 -9.06 -12.42
CA THR A 168 -7.62 -8.88 -12.06
C THR A 168 -7.36 -8.99 -10.57
N ASN A 169 -8.42 -8.98 -9.75
CA ASN A 169 -8.37 -8.88 -8.29
C ASN A 169 -7.64 -7.62 -7.77
N ARG A 170 -7.50 -6.59 -8.63
CA ARG A 170 -6.94 -5.30 -8.26
C ARG A 170 -7.90 -4.55 -7.35
N ARG A 171 -7.41 -3.91 -6.31
CA ARG A 171 -8.19 -3.02 -5.45
C ARG A 171 -8.66 -1.80 -6.22
N LEU A 172 -9.92 -1.44 -6.02
CA LEU A 172 -10.57 -0.29 -6.66
C LEU A 172 -10.91 0.81 -5.64
N GLU A 173 -10.58 0.60 -4.36
CA GLU A 173 -10.84 1.59 -3.31
C GLU A 173 -9.88 1.42 -2.14
N MET A 174 -9.70 2.49 -1.41
CA MET A 174 -9.04 2.52 -0.12
C MET A 174 -10.06 2.41 1.01
N ILE A 175 -9.56 2.21 2.24
CA ILE A 175 -10.41 1.97 3.43
C ILE A 175 -11.39 3.13 3.67
N GLN A 176 -10.94 4.39 3.49
CA GLN A 176 -11.77 5.58 3.72
C GLN A 176 -12.89 5.74 2.68
N GLU A 177 -12.75 5.13 1.50
CA GLU A 177 -13.71 5.21 0.40
C GLU A 177 -14.83 4.17 0.53
N THR A 178 -14.70 3.21 1.46
CA THR A 178 -15.67 2.11 1.69
C THR A 178 -16.83 2.53 2.59
N PHE A 179 -16.67 3.56 3.38
CA PHE A 179 -17.64 4.06 4.36
C PHE A 179 -18.13 5.44 3.94
#